data_f60e90afa70beea0fb40c60ef10675fd
#
_entry.id   f60e90afa70beea0fb40c60ef10675fd
#
_cell.length_a   1.000
_cell.length_b   1.000
_cell.length_c   1.000
_cell.angle_alpha   90.00
_cell.angle_beta   90.00
_cell.angle_gamma   90.00
#
_symmetry.space_group_name_H-M   'P 1'
#
loop_
_entity.id
_entity.type
_entity.pdbx_description
1 polymer ?
#
loop_
_entity_poly.entity_id
_entity_poly.type
_entity_poly.pdbx_seq_one_letter_code
_entity_poly.pdbx_strand_id
1 'polypeptide(L)'
;HSWNAVKLNSKWYLCDPTWASGIPNPKTNRFYFHYNDGFFLANPKLFAVNHFPVDERWWLLDDNEIPTFDTFLKAPVLYGNAYKNLELHNAPQQMHHTIKPHQKVVFKYQLKNNTKPKNVKLGFDNGYSTWKDQPTSVSIKDKSLELEHQFNQTGFYDVHLYIDDDLISTYTVDVKK
;
A
#
# COMPACT_ATOMS: atom_id res chain seq x y z
N HIS A 1 13.28 5.96 12.06
CA HIS A 1 12.51 4.82 12.54
C HIS A 1 13.35 3.54 12.52
N SER A 2 13.17 2.67 13.51
CA SER A 2 13.91 1.41 13.63
C SER A 2 12.95 0.23 13.67
N TRP A 3 13.34 -0.88 13.06
CA TRP A 3 12.61 -2.14 13.06
C TRP A 3 13.55 -3.31 13.33
N ASN A 4 13.04 -4.53 13.40
CA ASN A 4 13.77 -5.72 13.78
C ASN A 4 13.89 -6.71 12.62
N ALA A 5 15.03 -7.39 12.55
CA ALA A 5 15.19 -8.61 11.79
C ALA A 5 15.28 -9.80 12.76
N VAL A 6 14.55 -10.86 12.49
CA VAL A 6 14.45 -12.05 13.33
C VAL A 6 14.85 -13.27 12.55
N LYS A 7 15.72 -14.10 13.11
CA LYS A 7 16.15 -15.36 12.50
C LYS A 7 15.38 -16.53 13.09
N LEU A 8 14.57 -17.21 12.26
CA LEU A 8 13.83 -18.41 12.64
C LEU A 8 14.17 -19.53 11.64
N ASN A 9 14.49 -20.72 12.14
CA ASN A 9 14.81 -21.88 11.30
C ASN A 9 15.80 -21.56 10.17
N SER A 10 16.90 -20.85 10.52
CA SER A 10 17.95 -20.41 9.60
C SER A 10 17.54 -19.37 8.53
N LYS A 11 16.28 -18.88 8.52
CA LYS A 11 15.78 -17.84 7.62
C LYS A 11 15.56 -16.53 8.39
N TRP A 12 15.89 -15.40 7.75
CA TRP A 12 15.64 -14.07 8.28
C TRP A 12 14.25 -13.56 7.88
N TYR A 13 13.65 -12.79 8.77
CA TYR A 13 12.35 -12.15 8.61
C TYR A 13 12.39 -10.72 9.14
N LEU A 14 11.49 -9.86 8.63
CA LEU A 14 11.36 -8.47 9.07
C LEU A 14 10.12 -8.29 9.94
N CYS A 15 10.28 -7.48 11.00
CA CYS A 15 9.21 -7.16 11.93
C CYS A 15 9.29 -5.68 12.32
N ASP A 16 8.16 -4.99 12.33
CA ASP A 16 8.06 -3.63 12.85
C ASP A 16 7.14 -3.58 14.08
N PRO A 17 7.65 -3.80 15.29
CA PRO A 17 6.83 -3.80 16.50
C PRO A 17 6.27 -2.41 16.83
N THR A 18 6.92 -1.33 16.38
CA THR A 18 6.44 0.04 16.60
C THR A 18 5.15 0.29 15.84
N TRP A 19 5.14 -0.01 14.54
CA TRP A 19 3.93 0.16 13.71
C TRP A 19 2.88 -0.91 13.99
N ALA A 20 3.30 -2.09 14.45
CA ALA A 20 2.39 -3.15 14.85
C ALA A 20 1.61 -2.83 16.14
N SER A 21 2.14 -1.99 17.04
CA SER A 21 1.58 -1.83 18.38
C SER A 21 0.37 -0.90 18.45
N GLY A 22 0.21 0.04 17.52
CA GLY A 22 -0.93 0.95 17.52
C GLY A 22 -0.62 2.35 17.00
N ILE A 23 -1.47 3.31 17.37
CA ILE A 23 -1.46 4.65 16.82
C ILE A 23 -1.44 5.71 17.93
N PRO A 24 -0.48 6.67 17.91
CA PRO A 24 -0.55 7.84 18.77
C PRO A 24 -1.67 8.78 18.29
N ASN A 25 -2.46 9.30 19.20
CA ASN A 25 -3.43 10.35 18.90
C ASN A 25 -2.83 11.71 19.26
N PRO A 26 -2.46 12.55 18.29
CA PRO A 26 -1.80 13.82 18.54
C PRO A 26 -2.72 14.86 19.22
N LYS A 27 -4.05 14.71 19.09
CA LYS A 27 -5.01 15.62 19.71
C LYS A 27 -5.17 15.38 21.21
N THR A 28 -5.06 14.15 21.66
CA THR A 28 -5.25 13.74 23.06
C THR A 28 -3.94 13.41 23.76
N ASN A 29 -2.83 13.37 23.04
CA ASN A 29 -1.53 12.91 23.48
C ASN A 29 -1.57 11.50 24.14
N ARG A 30 -2.48 10.65 23.66
CA ARG A 30 -2.66 9.28 24.13
C ARG A 30 -2.27 8.29 23.05
N PHE A 31 -1.71 7.16 23.47
CA PHE A 31 -1.45 6.02 22.60
C PHE A 31 -2.65 5.06 22.68
N TYR A 32 -3.14 4.64 21.51
CA TYR A 32 -4.16 3.61 21.38
C TYR A 32 -3.51 2.32 20.92
N PHE A 33 -3.44 1.35 21.81
CA PHE A 33 -2.97 0.02 21.47
C PHE A 33 -3.93 -0.62 20.47
N HIS A 34 -3.42 -0.99 19.31
CA HIS A 34 -4.14 -1.71 18.27
C HIS A 34 -3.18 -2.61 17.51
N TYR A 35 -3.09 -3.86 17.93
CA TYR A 35 -2.11 -4.78 17.37
C TYR A 35 -2.42 -5.13 15.90
N ASN A 36 -1.41 -4.97 15.05
CA ASN A 36 -1.44 -5.34 13.64
C ASN A 36 -0.38 -6.41 13.38
N ASP A 37 -0.81 -7.65 13.24
CA ASP A 37 0.05 -8.81 12.97
C ASP A 37 0.67 -8.80 11.56
N GLY A 38 0.19 -7.96 10.67
CA GLY A 38 0.75 -7.78 9.33
C GLY A 38 2.22 -7.34 9.33
N PHE A 39 2.66 -6.67 10.39
CA PHE A 39 4.06 -6.27 10.58
C PHE A 39 4.94 -7.34 11.24
N PHE A 40 4.39 -8.50 11.55
CA PHE A 40 5.12 -9.63 12.09
C PHE A 40 5.48 -10.61 10.99
N LEU A 41 6.78 -10.87 10.79
CA LEU A 41 7.32 -11.70 9.71
C LEU A 41 6.83 -11.25 8.32
N ALA A 42 6.81 -9.93 8.11
CA ALA A 42 6.29 -9.32 6.89
C ALA A 42 7.08 -9.78 5.64
N ASN A 43 6.38 -9.86 4.51
CA ASN A 43 7.02 -10.13 3.23
C ASN A 43 8.01 -9.00 2.89
N PRO A 44 9.30 -9.29 2.61
CA PRO A 44 10.31 -8.26 2.34
C PRO A 44 9.94 -7.32 1.19
N LYS A 45 9.30 -7.83 0.12
CA LYS A 45 8.87 -7.00 -1.02
C LYS A 45 7.80 -5.98 -0.65
N LEU A 46 6.85 -6.37 0.21
CA LEU A 46 5.85 -5.44 0.72
C LEU A 46 6.46 -4.47 1.72
N PHE A 47 7.36 -4.96 2.57
CA PHE A 47 8.04 -4.17 3.60
C PHE A 47 8.90 -3.07 2.99
N ALA A 48 9.60 -3.38 1.88
CA ALA A 48 10.46 -2.46 1.13
C ALA A 48 9.74 -1.23 0.58
N VAL A 49 8.41 -1.26 0.43
CA VAL A 49 7.65 -0.10 -0.05
C VAL A 49 7.70 1.07 0.94
N ASN A 50 7.73 0.77 2.26
CA ASN A 50 7.68 1.77 3.32
C ASN A 50 8.96 1.83 4.19
N HIS A 51 9.89 0.89 4.01
CA HIS A 51 11.07 0.75 4.86
C HIS A 51 12.33 0.67 4.00
N PHE A 52 13.20 1.66 4.14
CA PHE A 52 14.50 1.71 3.45
C PHE A 52 15.62 1.48 4.47
N PRO A 53 16.28 0.31 4.51
CA PRO A 53 17.36 0.04 5.45
C PRO A 53 18.62 0.82 5.10
N VAL A 54 19.34 1.29 6.12
CA VAL A 54 20.66 1.93 5.95
C VAL A 54 21.70 0.90 5.51
N ASP A 55 21.58 -0.33 6.00
CA ASP A 55 22.46 -1.45 5.64
C ASP A 55 21.72 -2.39 4.69
N GLU A 56 22.23 -2.50 3.46
CA GLU A 56 21.61 -3.25 2.37
C GLU A 56 21.37 -4.73 2.66
N ARG A 57 22.12 -5.32 3.60
CA ARG A 57 21.90 -6.72 4.04
C ARG A 57 20.49 -6.97 4.58
N TRP A 58 19.82 -5.92 5.03
CA TRP A 58 18.50 -6.02 5.67
C TRP A 58 17.33 -5.80 4.71
N TRP A 59 17.59 -5.72 3.41
CA TRP A 59 16.51 -5.79 2.42
C TRP A 59 15.83 -7.16 2.42
N LEU A 60 16.58 -8.23 2.58
CA LEU A 60 16.14 -9.62 2.44
C LEU A 60 15.45 -9.87 1.08
N LEU A 61 15.90 -9.16 0.05
CA LEU A 61 15.48 -9.23 -1.34
C LEU A 61 16.63 -9.76 -2.19
N ASP A 62 16.32 -10.25 -3.38
CA ASP A 62 17.32 -10.52 -4.40
C ASP A 62 17.89 -9.20 -4.94
N ASP A 63 19.16 -9.16 -5.35
CA ASP A 63 19.88 -7.95 -5.76
C ASP A 63 19.14 -7.13 -6.83
N ASN A 64 18.49 -7.81 -7.77
CA ASN A 64 17.70 -7.18 -8.85
C ASN A 64 16.33 -6.64 -8.41
N GLU A 65 15.94 -6.89 -7.18
CA GLU A 65 14.66 -6.44 -6.60
C GLU A 65 14.84 -5.29 -5.60
N ILE A 66 16.07 -4.96 -5.24
CA ILE A 66 16.38 -3.87 -4.32
C ILE A 66 16.04 -2.54 -4.99
N PRO A 67 15.13 -1.74 -4.42
CA PRO A 67 14.80 -0.44 -4.98
C PRO A 67 15.95 0.55 -4.78
N THR A 68 16.19 1.41 -5.75
CA THR A 68 17.02 2.60 -5.54
C THR A 68 16.32 3.54 -4.56
N PHE A 69 17.07 4.44 -3.92
CA PHE A 69 16.48 5.45 -3.04
C PHE A 69 15.47 6.34 -3.77
N ASP A 70 15.75 6.71 -5.01
CA ASP A 70 14.82 7.47 -5.86
C ASP A 70 13.52 6.71 -6.15
N THR A 71 13.60 5.41 -6.42
CA THR A 71 12.43 4.56 -6.60
C THR A 71 11.61 4.44 -5.31
N PHE A 72 12.28 4.27 -4.17
CA PHE A 72 11.64 4.23 -2.86
C PHE A 72 10.88 5.52 -2.54
N LEU A 73 11.48 6.69 -2.79
CA LEU A 73 10.83 7.98 -2.55
C LEU A 73 9.60 8.23 -3.43
N LYS A 74 9.51 7.56 -4.57
CA LYS A 74 8.37 7.64 -5.50
C LYS A 74 7.32 6.57 -5.27
N ALA A 75 7.53 5.65 -4.33
CA ALA A 75 6.59 4.57 -4.03
C ALA A 75 5.26 5.11 -3.48
N PRO A 76 4.16 4.40 -3.68
CA PRO A 76 2.86 4.79 -3.14
C PRO A 76 2.85 4.67 -1.62
N VAL A 77 1.91 5.38 -0.98
CA VAL A 77 1.69 5.23 0.45
C VAL A 77 0.90 3.95 0.70
N LEU A 78 1.49 3.02 1.46
CA LEU A 78 0.79 1.86 2.01
C LEU A 78 0.52 2.07 3.49
N TYR A 79 -0.72 1.83 3.92
CA TYR A 79 -1.13 1.97 5.32
C TYR A 79 -0.97 0.65 6.08
N GLY A 80 -1.08 0.68 7.41
CA GLY A 80 -0.95 -0.52 8.24
C GLY A 80 -1.87 -1.66 7.83
N ASN A 81 -3.09 -1.36 7.36
CA ASN A 81 -4.03 -2.36 6.86
C ASN A 81 -3.55 -3.07 5.57
N ALA A 82 -2.66 -2.45 4.78
CA ALA A 82 -2.04 -3.13 3.65
C ALA A 82 -1.25 -4.36 4.14
N TYR A 83 -0.47 -4.23 5.19
CA TYR A 83 0.32 -5.33 5.75
C TYR A 83 -0.54 -6.47 6.31
N LYS A 84 -1.75 -6.15 6.76
CA LYS A 84 -2.71 -7.15 7.23
C LYS A 84 -3.38 -7.91 6.09
N ASN A 85 -3.69 -7.22 4.98
CA ASN A 85 -4.50 -7.74 3.89
C ASN A 85 -3.68 -8.25 2.69
N LEU A 86 -2.50 -7.67 2.44
CA LEU A 86 -1.71 -7.93 1.24
C LEU A 86 -0.48 -8.80 1.52
N GLU A 87 -0.18 -9.67 0.58
CA GLU A 87 1.11 -10.35 0.45
C GLU A 87 2.09 -9.49 -0.35
N LEU A 88 1.62 -8.89 -1.47
CA LEU A 88 2.41 -8.04 -2.36
C LEU A 88 1.62 -6.85 -2.87
N HIS A 89 2.34 -5.75 -3.13
CA HIS A 89 1.91 -4.63 -3.95
C HIS A 89 2.60 -4.75 -5.32
N ASN A 90 1.84 -4.84 -6.39
CA ASN A 90 2.39 -5.09 -7.72
C ASN A 90 2.31 -3.88 -8.65
N ALA A 91 1.27 -3.06 -8.56
CA ALA A 91 1.10 -1.86 -9.36
C ALA A 91 0.05 -0.92 -8.78
N PRO A 92 0.14 0.40 -9.05
CA PRO A 92 1.26 1.09 -9.71
C PRO A 92 2.47 1.21 -8.79
N GLN A 93 3.68 1.16 -9.35
CA GLN A 93 4.92 1.24 -8.57
C GLN A 93 5.21 2.66 -8.05
N GLN A 94 4.63 3.67 -8.67
CA GLN A 94 4.83 5.07 -8.30
C GLN A 94 3.55 5.66 -7.70
N MET A 95 3.73 6.62 -6.81
CA MET A 95 2.64 7.36 -6.19
C MET A 95 1.93 8.29 -7.19
N HIS A 96 2.70 9.00 -8.03
CA HIS A 96 2.19 10.06 -8.89
C HIS A 96 2.02 9.61 -10.33
N HIS A 97 0.83 9.84 -10.89
CA HIS A 97 0.49 9.52 -12.27
C HIS A 97 -0.02 10.76 -13.00
N THR A 98 0.46 10.97 -14.22
CA THR A 98 -0.11 11.96 -15.14
C THR A 98 -0.74 11.21 -16.30
N ILE A 99 -2.02 11.45 -16.54
CA ILE A 99 -2.80 10.77 -17.59
C ILE A 99 -3.68 11.77 -18.33
N LYS A 100 -4.22 11.35 -19.49
CA LYS A 100 -5.23 12.09 -20.23
C LYS A 100 -6.65 11.67 -19.81
N PRO A 101 -7.68 12.53 -20.02
CA PRO A 101 -9.07 12.11 -19.85
C PRO A 101 -9.38 10.83 -20.62
N HIS A 102 -10.25 10.00 -20.05
CA HIS A 102 -10.64 8.66 -20.53
C HIS A 102 -9.56 7.58 -20.47
N GLN A 103 -8.36 7.87 -19.96
CA GLN A 103 -7.38 6.84 -19.66
C GLN A 103 -7.69 6.16 -18.32
N LYS A 104 -7.19 4.93 -18.18
CA LYS A 104 -7.37 4.10 -17.00
C LYS A 104 -6.06 4.03 -16.19
N VAL A 105 -6.21 3.95 -14.87
CA VAL A 105 -5.15 3.50 -13.96
C VAL A 105 -5.49 2.09 -13.51
N VAL A 106 -4.51 1.21 -13.50
CA VAL A 106 -4.64 -0.20 -13.09
C VAL A 106 -3.90 -0.40 -11.79
N PHE A 107 -4.60 -0.95 -10.80
CA PHE A 107 -4.06 -1.28 -9.48
C PHE A 107 -4.02 -2.79 -9.33
N LYS A 108 -2.85 -3.33 -8.91
CA LYS A 108 -2.63 -4.77 -8.78
C LYS A 108 -2.00 -5.11 -7.45
N TYR A 109 -2.59 -6.09 -6.78
CA TYR A 109 -2.14 -6.56 -5.48
C TYR A 109 -2.24 -8.08 -5.41
N GLN A 110 -1.43 -8.68 -4.56
CA GLN A 110 -1.63 -10.06 -4.14
C GLN A 110 -2.16 -10.09 -2.71
N LEU A 111 -3.30 -10.73 -2.53
CA LEU A 111 -3.96 -10.86 -1.23
C LEU A 111 -3.32 -11.98 -0.40
N LYS A 112 -3.32 -11.84 0.92
CA LYS A 112 -2.98 -12.93 1.84
C LYS A 112 -4.04 -14.04 1.79
N ASN A 113 -3.66 -15.24 2.21
CA ASN A 113 -4.52 -16.45 2.17
C ASN A 113 -5.86 -16.29 2.90
N ASN A 114 -5.88 -15.54 3.99
CA ASN A 114 -7.04 -15.30 4.84
C ASN A 114 -7.86 -14.07 4.41
N THR A 115 -7.39 -13.28 3.45
CA THR A 115 -8.08 -12.09 2.96
C THR A 115 -9.10 -12.47 1.89
N LYS A 116 -10.37 -12.26 2.19
CA LYS A 116 -11.50 -12.49 1.27
C LYS A 116 -12.34 -11.22 1.22
N PRO A 117 -12.02 -10.27 0.33
CA PRO A 117 -12.74 -9.01 0.23
C PRO A 117 -14.22 -9.25 -0.09
N LYS A 118 -15.11 -8.59 0.65
CA LYS A 118 -16.54 -8.48 0.32
C LYS A 118 -16.79 -7.31 -0.60
N ASN A 119 -15.95 -6.27 -0.47
CA ASN A 119 -16.07 -5.05 -1.24
C ASN A 119 -14.69 -4.41 -1.47
N VAL A 120 -14.49 -3.84 -2.66
CA VAL A 120 -13.31 -3.05 -3.01
C VAL A 120 -13.80 -1.72 -3.55
N LYS A 121 -13.35 -0.61 -2.95
CA LYS A 121 -13.76 0.75 -3.31
C LYS A 121 -12.56 1.64 -3.55
N LEU A 122 -12.77 2.67 -4.35
CA LEU A 122 -11.87 3.81 -4.46
C LEU A 122 -12.49 5.01 -3.74
N GLY A 123 -11.69 5.70 -2.94
CA GLY A 123 -12.00 7.04 -2.44
C GLY A 123 -11.24 8.06 -3.24
N PHE A 124 -11.85 9.21 -3.45
CA PHE A 124 -11.25 10.32 -4.20
C PHE A 124 -11.31 11.58 -3.36
N ASP A 125 -10.25 12.38 -3.44
CA ASP A 125 -10.19 13.74 -2.96
C ASP A 125 -9.60 14.62 -4.07
N ASN A 126 -10.31 15.69 -4.46
CA ASN A 126 -9.83 16.64 -5.47
C ASN A 126 -9.50 18.02 -4.88
N GLY A 127 -9.35 18.09 -3.56
CA GLY A 127 -9.10 19.33 -2.81
C GLY A 127 -10.35 20.17 -2.52
N TYR A 128 -11.49 19.85 -3.15
CA TYR A 128 -12.78 20.55 -2.94
C TYR A 128 -13.84 19.63 -2.34
N SER A 129 -13.80 18.36 -2.71
CA SER A 129 -14.76 17.34 -2.26
C SER A 129 -14.09 15.97 -2.15
N THR A 130 -14.65 15.16 -1.26
CA THR A 130 -14.27 13.76 -1.08
C THR A 130 -15.48 12.87 -1.36
N TRP A 131 -15.26 11.76 -2.07
CA TRP A 131 -16.31 10.77 -2.32
C TRP A 131 -15.72 9.38 -2.44
N LYS A 132 -16.56 8.36 -2.37
CA LYS A 132 -16.18 6.97 -2.65
C LYS A 132 -16.99 6.46 -3.83
N ASP A 133 -16.35 5.69 -4.68
CA ASP A 133 -16.98 5.10 -5.87
C ASP A 133 -16.46 3.68 -6.10
N GLN A 134 -17.17 2.95 -6.95
CA GLN A 134 -16.71 1.65 -7.42
C GLN A 134 -15.64 1.85 -8.51
N PRO A 135 -14.59 1.03 -8.55
CA PRO A 135 -13.70 0.99 -9.72
C PRO A 135 -14.49 0.65 -10.99
N THR A 136 -13.96 1.05 -12.15
CA THR A 136 -14.55 0.70 -13.45
C THR A 136 -14.65 -0.82 -13.63
N SER A 137 -13.65 -1.55 -13.15
CA SER A 137 -13.67 -3.01 -13.07
C SER A 137 -12.89 -3.52 -11.87
N VAL A 138 -13.32 -4.66 -11.31
CA VAL A 138 -12.62 -5.38 -10.24
C VAL A 138 -12.59 -6.85 -10.60
N SER A 139 -11.44 -7.46 -10.49
CA SER A 139 -11.23 -8.90 -10.64
C SER A 139 -10.42 -9.46 -9.48
N ILE A 140 -10.90 -10.53 -8.88
CA ILE A 140 -10.14 -11.31 -7.90
C ILE A 140 -10.01 -12.73 -8.43
N LYS A 141 -8.78 -13.15 -8.72
CA LYS A 141 -8.50 -14.46 -9.28
C LYS A 141 -7.23 -15.02 -8.65
N ASP A 142 -7.31 -16.19 -8.03
CA ASP A 142 -6.18 -16.84 -7.39
C ASP A 142 -5.36 -15.91 -6.47
N LYS A 143 -6.06 -15.11 -5.62
CA LYS A 143 -5.50 -14.08 -4.73
C LYS A 143 -4.94 -12.83 -5.43
N SER A 144 -4.92 -12.80 -6.75
CA SER A 144 -4.61 -11.58 -7.49
C SER A 144 -5.83 -10.68 -7.50
N LEU A 145 -5.72 -9.53 -6.85
CA LEU A 145 -6.70 -8.44 -6.93
C LEU A 145 -6.21 -7.47 -8.00
N GLU A 146 -6.99 -7.32 -9.05
CA GLU A 146 -6.79 -6.31 -10.09
C GLU A 146 -8.03 -5.44 -10.20
N LEU A 147 -7.82 -4.13 -10.22
CA LEU A 147 -8.89 -3.17 -10.45
C LEU A 147 -8.43 -2.07 -11.39
N GLU A 148 -9.38 -1.55 -12.18
CA GLU A 148 -9.16 -0.43 -13.07
C GLU A 148 -10.13 0.70 -12.74
N HIS A 149 -9.66 1.93 -12.86
CA HIS A 149 -10.53 3.10 -12.84
C HIS A 149 -10.23 4.03 -14.00
N GLN A 150 -11.28 4.45 -14.71
CA GLN A 150 -11.21 5.38 -15.82
C GLN A 150 -11.53 6.80 -15.33
N PHE A 151 -10.59 7.72 -15.57
CA PHE A 151 -10.73 9.12 -15.21
C PHE A 151 -11.29 9.92 -16.40
N ASN A 152 -12.51 10.44 -16.27
CA ASN A 152 -13.21 11.12 -17.37
C ASN A 152 -13.05 12.65 -17.36
N GLN A 153 -12.69 13.23 -16.21
CA GLN A 153 -12.59 14.68 -16.02
C GLN A 153 -11.17 15.07 -15.69
N THR A 154 -10.74 16.23 -16.21
CA THR A 154 -9.47 16.85 -15.82
C THR A 154 -9.51 17.27 -14.36
N GLY A 155 -8.39 17.14 -13.68
CA GLY A 155 -8.26 17.50 -12.26
C GLY A 155 -7.12 16.76 -11.60
N PHE A 156 -6.80 17.14 -10.38
CA PHE A 156 -5.85 16.45 -9.53
C PHE A 156 -6.62 15.68 -8.46
N TYR A 157 -6.34 14.39 -8.34
CA TYR A 157 -7.06 13.49 -7.46
C TYR A 157 -6.09 12.74 -6.54
N ASP A 158 -6.35 12.79 -5.24
CA ASP A 158 -5.85 11.75 -4.33
C ASP A 158 -6.78 10.55 -4.43
N VAL A 159 -6.22 9.38 -4.68
CA VAL A 159 -6.95 8.14 -4.91
C VAL A 159 -6.61 7.15 -3.82
N HIS A 160 -7.60 6.80 -3.01
CA HIS A 160 -7.49 5.91 -1.86
C HIS A 160 -8.11 4.55 -2.18
N LEU A 161 -7.36 3.47 -2.05
CA LEU A 161 -7.91 2.12 -2.16
C LEU A 161 -8.41 1.63 -0.80
N TYR A 162 -9.62 1.08 -0.80
CA TYR A 162 -10.21 0.39 0.34
C TYR A 162 -10.52 -1.06 0.01
N ILE A 163 -10.16 -1.96 0.92
CA ILE A 163 -10.63 -3.35 0.96
C ILE A 163 -11.59 -3.45 2.14
N ASP A 164 -12.85 -3.74 1.87
CA ASP A 164 -13.93 -3.58 2.80
C ASP A 164 -13.95 -2.12 3.32
N ASP A 165 -13.72 -1.87 4.61
CA ASP A 165 -13.61 -0.51 5.16
C ASP A 165 -12.16 -0.12 5.51
N ASP A 166 -11.21 -1.01 5.25
CA ASP A 166 -9.79 -0.79 5.53
C ASP A 166 -9.14 0.05 4.44
N LEU A 167 -8.53 1.17 4.82
CA LEU A 167 -7.68 1.98 3.93
C LEU A 167 -6.35 1.24 3.69
N ILE A 168 -6.06 0.95 2.43
CA ILE A 168 -4.92 0.13 2.00
C ILE A 168 -3.78 0.99 1.47
N SER A 169 -4.08 1.85 0.49
CA SER A 169 -3.05 2.62 -0.22
C SER A 169 -3.59 3.95 -0.73
N THR A 170 -2.66 4.89 -0.99
CA THR A 170 -2.97 6.17 -1.62
C THR A 170 -2.02 6.44 -2.77
N TYR A 171 -2.59 7.00 -3.84
CA TYR A 171 -1.93 7.48 -5.04
C TYR A 171 -2.42 8.88 -5.39
N THR A 172 -1.71 9.57 -6.27
CA THR A 172 -2.20 10.82 -6.86
C THR A 172 -2.28 10.69 -8.38
N VAL A 173 -3.35 11.19 -8.95
CA VAL A 173 -3.60 11.16 -10.40
C VAL A 173 -3.89 12.57 -10.89
N ASP A 174 -3.01 13.08 -11.74
CA ASP A 174 -3.15 14.36 -12.43
C ASP A 174 -3.69 14.10 -13.82
N VAL A 175 -4.98 14.39 -14.02
CA VAL A 175 -5.68 14.22 -15.31
C VAL A 175 -5.67 15.52 -16.06
N LYS A 176 -4.88 15.61 -17.12
CA LYS A 176 -4.73 16.83 -17.91
C LYS A 176 -4.74 16.57 -19.42
N LYS A 177 -5.12 17.63 -20.19
CA LYS A 177 -5.22 17.58 -21.66
C LYS A 177 -3.87 17.35 -22.33
#